data_5a283b580c9fcb1f17d567a8fbc591c6
#
_entry.id   5a283b580c9fcb1f17d567a8fbc591c6
#
_cell.length_a   1.000
_cell.length_b   1.000
_cell.length_c   1.000
_cell.angle_alpha   90.00
_cell.angle_beta   90.00
_cell.angle_gamma   90.00
#
_symmetry.space_group_name_H-M   'P 1'
#
loop_
_entity.id
_entity.type
_entity.pdbx_description
1 polymer ?
#
loop_
_entity_poly.entity_id
_entity_poly.type
_entity_poly.pdbx_seq_one_letter_code
_entity_poly.pdbx_strand_id
1 'polypeptide(L)'
;MPLALLALTISAFAIGTTEFVIVGLIPTIGADLGVSLPSAGLLVSLYALSVAIGAPLLTALTGRVPRKTLLAALMALFTIGNLVAWQAPDYESLIVARVLTGLAHGVFFSVGSIIATTLVPKDKAASAIATMFSGMTVAFVAGIPLGTFIGQHFGWRATFLIVALFGVVAFVGAVAFVPRGLPRTPPAPLARQFRVLAQPRLLLVYAMTAVGYGGSLIAFTYMAPLLERIAGFTPSQVSLVLVGYGVSVAFGNVWGGKLADRVGPVKALKQIFLLLAAVLFALTFTVHAKWLAVLTMLAWGAVAFGNVPGLQVYVVKQARHFAPDATDVASGFNIAAFNLGVAGGSSLGGLIVANVGLGHTPWIAAVVTLGAFALTALSGRLDRGQGLPERTAEPVELAH
;
A
#
# COMPACT_ATOMS: atom_id res chain seq x y z
N MET A 1 0.95 -2.03 -26.42
CA MET A 1 1.59 -2.06 -25.09
C MET A 1 2.72 -3.08 -25.13
N PRO A 2 3.96 -2.76 -24.73
CA PRO A 2 5.04 -3.74 -24.70
C PRO A 2 4.68 -4.91 -23.76
N LEU A 3 4.92 -6.16 -24.18
CA LEU A 3 4.65 -7.36 -23.37
C LEU A 3 5.39 -7.33 -22.01
N ALA A 4 6.57 -6.71 -21.99
CA ALA A 4 7.31 -6.51 -20.74
C ALA A 4 6.55 -5.61 -19.74
N LEU A 5 5.83 -4.58 -20.21
CA LEU A 5 5.03 -3.72 -19.35
C LEU A 5 3.80 -4.46 -18.81
N LEU A 6 3.19 -5.32 -19.64
CA LEU A 6 2.10 -6.21 -19.18
C LEU A 6 2.60 -7.18 -18.09
N ALA A 7 3.80 -7.74 -18.26
CA ALA A 7 4.40 -8.60 -17.23
C ALA A 7 4.60 -7.85 -15.90
N LEU A 8 5.04 -6.59 -15.93
CA LEU A 8 5.13 -5.73 -14.73
C LEU A 8 3.76 -5.45 -14.11
N THR A 9 2.73 -5.22 -14.93
CA THR A 9 1.34 -5.01 -14.44
C THR A 9 0.79 -6.26 -13.76
N ILE A 10 1.01 -7.45 -14.33
CA ILE A 10 0.61 -8.74 -13.72
C ILE A 10 1.38 -8.96 -12.41
N SER A 11 2.67 -8.62 -12.37
CA SER A 11 3.47 -8.69 -11.15
C SER A 11 2.91 -7.78 -10.05
N ALA A 12 2.56 -6.54 -10.40
CA ALA A 12 1.95 -5.58 -9.46
C ALA A 12 0.58 -6.05 -8.97
N PHE A 13 -0.23 -6.68 -9.84
CA PHE A 13 -1.50 -7.31 -9.47
C PHE A 13 -1.31 -8.45 -8.47
N ALA A 14 -0.37 -9.36 -8.73
CA ALA A 14 -0.08 -10.47 -7.85
C ALA A 14 0.40 -10.00 -6.46
N ILE A 15 1.31 -9.01 -6.43
CA ILE A 15 1.82 -8.41 -5.21
C ILE A 15 0.70 -7.71 -4.43
N GLY A 16 -0.10 -6.86 -5.09
CA GLY A 16 -1.20 -6.17 -4.44
C GLY A 16 -2.26 -7.13 -3.89
N THR A 17 -2.54 -8.22 -4.61
CA THR A 17 -3.45 -9.25 -4.14
C THR A 17 -2.92 -9.92 -2.86
N THR A 18 -1.65 -10.38 -2.85
CA THR A 18 -1.09 -11.05 -1.66
C THR A 18 -0.96 -10.13 -0.46
N GLU A 19 -0.73 -8.83 -0.71
CA GLU A 19 -0.59 -7.83 0.36
C GLU A 19 -1.86 -7.71 1.20
N PHE A 20 -3.00 -7.53 0.55
CA PHE A 20 -4.24 -7.15 1.22
C PHE A 20 -5.30 -8.25 1.30
N VAL A 21 -5.20 -9.33 0.53
CA VAL A 21 -6.19 -10.43 0.57
C VAL A 21 -6.32 -11.04 1.96
N ILE A 22 -5.23 -11.03 2.73
CA ILE A 22 -5.20 -11.56 4.09
C ILE A 22 -6.20 -10.87 5.03
N VAL A 23 -6.53 -9.59 4.78
CA VAL A 23 -7.55 -8.84 5.53
C VAL A 23 -8.92 -9.53 5.48
N GLY A 24 -9.27 -10.08 4.32
CA GLY A 24 -10.49 -10.86 4.13
C GLY A 24 -10.40 -12.29 4.68
N LEU A 25 -9.19 -12.79 4.96
CA LEU A 25 -8.93 -14.17 5.40
C LEU A 25 -8.60 -14.29 6.90
N ILE A 26 -8.47 -13.17 7.64
CA ILE A 26 -8.13 -13.18 9.07
C ILE A 26 -9.02 -14.13 9.89
N PRO A 27 -10.37 -14.13 9.73
CA PRO A 27 -11.22 -15.06 10.48
C PRO A 27 -10.94 -16.52 10.14
N THR A 28 -10.78 -16.84 8.86
CA THR A 28 -10.55 -18.21 8.35
C THR A 28 -9.17 -18.72 8.78
N ILE A 29 -8.12 -17.90 8.68
CA ILE A 29 -6.77 -18.25 9.14
C ILE A 29 -6.75 -18.45 10.65
N GLY A 30 -7.38 -17.54 11.41
CA GLY A 30 -7.46 -17.63 12.86
C GLY A 30 -8.13 -18.92 13.34
N ALA A 31 -9.24 -19.29 12.69
CA ALA A 31 -9.97 -20.53 13.01
C ALA A 31 -9.19 -21.79 12.65
N ASP A 32 -8.54 -21.83 11.47
CA ASP A 32 -7.81 -23.02 10.99
C ASP A 32 -6.50 -23.27 11.76
N LEU A 33 -5.74 -22.21 12.06
CA LEU A 33 -4.47 -22.30 12.79
C LEU A 33 -4.61 -22.19 14.30
N GLY A 34 -5.83 -22.01 14.84
CA GLY A 34 -6.06 -21.85 16.28
C GLY A 34 -5.44 -20.61 16.90
N VAL A 35 -5.25 -19.54 16.12
CA VAL A 35 -4.65 -18.30 16.59
C VAL A 35 -5.69 -17.19 16.76
N SER A 36 -5.38 -16.23 17.63
CA SER A 36 -6.25 -15.09 17.89
C SER A 36 -6.33 -14.14 16.68
N LEU A 37 -7.41 -13.34 16.58
CA LEU A 37 -7.52 -12.30 15.55
C LEU A 37 -6.35 -11.32 15.57
N PRO A 38 -5.85 -10.85 16.73
CA PRO A 38 -4.63 -10.04 16.80
C PRO A 38 -3.40 -10.74 16.20
N SER A 39 -3.20 -12.02 16.52
CA SER A 39 -2.09 -12.81 15.94
C SER A 39 -2.25 -12.92 14.42
N ALA A 40 -3.44 -13.24 13.90
CA ALA A 40 -3.68 -13.26 12.46
C ALA A 40 -3.46 -11.88 11.81
N GLY A 41 -3.81 -10.78 12.49
CA GLY A 41 -3.55 -9.41 12.05
C GLY A 41 -2.07 -9.05 11.96
N LEU A 42 -1.20 -9.63 12.81
CA LEU A 42 0.26 -9.44 12.74
C LEU A 42 0.86 -9.89 11.41
N LEU A 43 0.22 -10.80 10.69
CA LEU A 43 0.65 -11.21 9.35
C LEU A 43 0.63 -10.04 8.34
N VAL A 44 -0.29 -9.08 8.50
CA VAL A 44 -0.32 -7.82 7.73
C VAL A 44 0.85 -6.94 8.15
N SER A 45 1.06 -6.78 9.45
CA SER A 45 2.13 -5.93 10.00
C SER A 45 3.52 -6.42 9.62
N LEU A 46 3.78 -7.72 9.72
CA LEU A 46 5.07 -8.32 9.42
C LEU A 46 5.40 -8.25 7.92
N TYR A 47 4.40 -8.43 7.05
CA TYR A 47 4.56 -8.19 5.62
C TYR A 47 4.96 -6.74 5.34
N ALA A 48 4.20 -5.78 5.85
CA ALA A 48 4.45 -4.37 5.62
C ALA A 48 5.78 -3.90 6.22
N LEU A 49 6.15 -4.40 7.40
CA LEU A 49 7.45 -4.14 8.00
C LEU A 49 8.59 -4.67 7.13
N SER A 50 8.41 -5.86 6.54
CA SER A 50 9.38 -6.44 5.61
C SER A 50 9.51 -5.61 4.33
N VAL A 51 8.42 -5.02 3.83
CA VAL A 51 8.46 -4.06 2.71
C VAL A 51 9.21 -2.80 3.13
N ALA A 52 8.87 -2.21 4.27
CA ALA A 52 9.45 -0.94 4.74
C ALA A 52 10.97 -1.03 4.97
N ILE A 53 11.44 -2.14 5.53
CA ILE A 53 12.88 -2.38 5.78
C ILE A 53 13.56 -2.93 4.52
N GLY A 54 12.91 -3.86 3.83
CA GLY A 54 13.45 -4.54 2.66
C GLY A 54 13.68 -3.60 1.47
N ALA A 55 12.78 -2.65 1.24
CA ALA A 55 12.88 -1.73 0.11
C ALA A 55 14.22 -0.95 0.10
N PRO A 56 14.60 -0.18 1.12
CA PRO A 56 15.87 0.56 1.12
C PRO A 56 17.07 -0.38 1.21
N LEU A 57 17.02 -1.39 2.08
CA LEU A 57 18.17 -2.28 2.33
C LEU A 57 18.51 -3.13 1.11
N LEU A 58 17.54 -3.85 0.57
CA LEU A 58 17.76 -4.73 -0.57
C LEU A 58 18.04 -3.93 -1.86
N THR A 59 17.42 -2.76 -2.04
CA THR A 59 17.73 -1.88 -3.19
C THR A 59 19.20 -1.46 -3.13
N ALA A 60 19.75 -1.13 -1.96
CA ALA A 60 21.16 -0.81 -1.79
C ALA A 60 22.07 -2.02 -2.07
N LEU A 61 21.73 -3.19 -1.54
CA LEU A 61 22.51 -4.41 -1.70
C LEU A 61 22.50 -4.96 -3.12
N THR A 62 21.38 -4.83 -3.82
CA THR A 62 21.18 -5.40 -5.17
C THR A 62 21.48 -4.44 -6.32
N GLY A 63 21.95 -3.23 -6.03
CA GLY A 63 22.21 -2.20 -7.06
C GLY A 63 23.19 -2.60 -8.16
N ARG A 64 24.06 -3.62 -7.93
CA ARG A 64 24.99 -4.18 -8.92
C ARG A 64 24.36 -5.29 -9.77
N VAL A 65 23.22 -5.84 -9.37
CA VAL A 65 22.54 -6.93 -10.09
C VAL A 65 21.87 -6.39 -11.35
N PRO A 66 22.00 -7.06 -12.51
CA PRO A 66 21.27 -6.67 -13.72
C PRO A 66 19.76 -6.61 -13.48
N ARG A 67 19.09 -5.54 -13.94
CA ARG A 67 17.67 -5.27 -13.65
C ARG A 67 16.74 -6.43 -14.00
N LYS A 68 16.94 -7.08 -15.15
CA LYS A 68 16.18 -8.27 -15.55
C LYS A 68 16.35 -9.43 -14.60
N THR A 69 17.61 -9.73 -14.22
CA THR A 69 17.93 -10.82 -13.29
C THR A 69 17.34 -10.55 -11.91
N LEU A 70 17.44 -9.29 -11.44
CA LEU A 70 16.86 -8.89 -10.17
C LEU A 70 15.33 -9.02 -10.18
N LEU A 71 14.65 -8.54 -11.22
CA LEU A 71 13.20 -8.67 -11.35
C LEU A 71 12.77 -10.15 -11.35
N ALA A 72 13.46 -10.99 -12.13
CA ALA A 72 13.19 -12.43 -12.15
C ALA A 72 13.41 -13.08 -10.78
N ALA A 73 14.50 -12.74 -10.08
CA ALA A 73 14.78 -13.25 -8.73
C ALA A 73 13.71 -12.80 -7.72
N LEU A 74 13.23 -11.55 -7.80
CA LEU A 74 12.15 -11.07 -6.96
C LEU A 74 10.84 -11.80 -7.20
N MET A 75 10.48 -12.07 -8.47
CA MET A 75 9.28 -12.83 -8.80
C MET A 75 9.42 -14.31 -8.41
N ALA A 76 10.61 -14.89 -8.50
CA ALA A 76 10.87 -16.23 -7.98
C ALA A 76 10.71 -16.28 -6.45
N LEU A 77 11.31 -15.31 -5.71
CA LEU A 77 11.17 -15.19 -4.26
C LEU A 77 9.72 -15.00 -3.84
N PHE A 78 8.97 -14.15 -4.55
CA PHE A 78 7.54 -13.92 -4.35
C PHE A 78 6.73 -15.20 -4.55
N THR A 79 7.01 -15.94 -5.63
CA THR A 79 6.35 -17.22 -5.93
C THR A 79 6.64 -18.25 -4.85
N ILE A 80 7.92 -18.42 -4.48
CA ILE A 80 8.33 -19.34 -3.42
C ILE A 80 7.65 -18.98 -2.10
N GLY A 81 7.63 -17.68 -1.72
CA GLY A 81 6.96 -17.24 -0.51
C GLY A 81 5.46 -17.55 -0.49
N ASN A 82 4.76 -17.39 -1.62
CA ASN A 82 3.35 -17.78 -1.71
C ASN A 82 3.14 -19.30 -1.73
N LEU A 83 4.08 -20.09 -2.30
CA LEU A 83 4.06 -21.56 -2.19
C LEU A 83 4.30 -22.03 -0.74
N VAL A 84 5.20 -21.36 0.00
CA VAL A 84 5.38 -21.62 1.44
C VAL A 84 4.08 -21.29 2.20
N ALA A 85 3.40 -20.18 1.88
CA ALA A 85 2.11 -19.87 2.47
C ALA A 85 1.04 -20.93 2.15
N TRP A 86 1.00 -21.40 0.92
CA TRP A 86 0.07 -22.49 0.52
C TRP A 86 0.32 -23.79 1.31
N GLN A 87 1.57 -24.14 1.53
CA GLN A 87 1.96 -25.36 2.24
C GLN A 87 2.08 -25.17 3.76
N ALA A 88 1.84 -23.96 4.28
CA ALA A 88 2.07 -23.63 5.69
C ALA A 88 1.26 -24.54 6.63
N PRO A 89 1.90 -25.41 7.43
CA PRO A 89 1.23 -26.26 8.39
C PRO A 89 0.83 -25.50 9.67
N ASP A 90 1.53 -24.42 9.98
CA ASP A 90 1.42 -23.65 11.22
C ASP A 90 1.56 -22.14 10.97
N TYR A 91 1.38 -21.39 12.04
CA TYR A 91 1.42 -19.94 12.00
C TYR A 91 2.84 -19.38 11.73
N GLU A 92 3.89 -20.02 12.26
CA GLU A 92 5.27 -19.59 12.09
C GLU A 92 5.73 -19.70 10.63
N SER A 93 5.40 -20.80 9.95
CA SER A 93 5.69 -20.93 8.52
C SER A 93 4.95 -19.91 7.67
N LEU A 94 3.73 -19.54 8.05
CA LEU A 94 2.99 -18.48 7.39
C LEU A 94 3.64 -17.09 7.65
N ILE A 95 4.19 -16.84 8.83
CA ILE A 95 5.00 -15.63 9.10
C ILE A 95 6.20 -15.58 8.15
N VAL A 96 6.96 -16.66 8.04
CA VAL A 96 8.11 -16.73 7.12
C VAL A 96 7.68 -16.40 5.68
N ALA A 97 6.59 -16.99 5.22
CA ALA A 97 6.02 -16.70 3.90
C ALA A 97 5.70 -15.21 3.71
N ARG A 98 5.11 -14.57 4.71
CA ARG A 98 4.77 -13.14 4.69
C ARG A 98 6.01 -12.25 4.62
N VAL A 99 7.07 -12.60 5.38
CA VAL A 99 8.35 -11.88 5.33
C VAL A 99 8.99 -12.00 3.96
N LEU A 100 9.09 -13.21 3.40
CA LEU A 100 9.68 -13.44 2.08
C LEU A 100 8.96 -12.66 0.97
N THR A 101 7.62 -12.72 0.96
CA THR A 101 6.81 -12.02 -0.04
C THR A 101 6.89 -10.50 0.14
N GLY A 102 6.95 -9.99 1.37
CA GLY A 102 7.15 -8.57 1.67
C GLY A 102 8.52 -8.05 1.20
N LEU A 103 9.59 -8.81 1.40
CA LEU A 103 10.92 -8.45 0.90
C LEU A 103 10.94 -8.35 -0.64
N ALA A 104 10.29 -9.27 -1.34
CA ALA A 104 10.17 -9.23 -2.79
C ALA A 104 9.39 -7.98 -3.25
N HIS A 105 8.26 -7.66 -2.59
CA HIS A 105 7.44 -6.47 -2.86
C HIS A 105 8.26 -5.18 -2.73
N GLY A 106 8.99 -5.01 -1.64
CA GLY A 106 9.71 -3.78 -1.33
C GLY A 106 10.67 -3.33 -2.44
N VAL A 107 11.34 -4.26 -3.09
CA VAL A 107 12.27 -3.97 -4.19
C VAL A 107 11.58 -3.91 -5.54
N PHE A 108 10.50 -4.67 -5.72
CA PHE A 108 9.81 -4.81 -7.01
C PHE A 108 9.38 -3.45 -7.59
N PHE A 109 8.70 -2.60 -6.83
CA PHE A 109 8.19 -1.34 -7.36
C PHE A 109 9.29 -0.35 -7.74
N SER A 110 10.42 -0.36 -7.02
CA SER A 110 11.58 0.45 -7.39
C SER A 110 12.20 -0.02 -8.72
N VAL A 111 12.49 -1.32 -8.82
CA VAL A 111 13.11 -1.91 -10.02
C VAL A 111 12.16 -1.89 -11.21
N GLY A 112 10.89 -2.23 -10.98
CA GLY A 112 9.84 -2.25 -11.99
C GLY A 112 9.58 -0.87 -12.60
N SER A 113 9.58 0.20 -11.79
CA SER A 113 9.43 1.58 -12.28
C SER A 113 10.58 1.98 -13.22
N ILE A 114 11.82 1.63 -12.86
CA ILE A 114 12.98 1.89 -13.71
C ILE A 114 12.85 1.10 -15.04
N ILE A 115 12.47 -0.17 -14.97
CA ILE A 115 12.26 -0.97 -16.19
C ILE A 115 11.13 -0.38 -17.02
N ALA A 116 9.98 -0.06 -16.42
CA ALA A 116 8.83 0.50 -17.14
C ALA A 116 9.18 1.76 -17.91
N THR A 117 9.94 2.68 -17.31
CA THR A 117 10.38 3.93 -17.98
C THR A 117 11.40 3.69 -19.09
N THR A 118 12.21 2.64 -19.02
CA THR A 118 13.18 2.31 -20.08
C THR A 118 12.56 1.59 -21.28
N LEU A 119 11.33 1.08 -21.15
CA LEU A 119 10.61 0.37 -22.22
C LEU A 119 9.84 1.31 -23.16
N VAL A 120 9.79 2.59 -22.85
CA VAL A 120 8.99 3.58 -23.59
C VAL A 120 9.79 4.87 -23.84
N PRO A 121 9.41 5.71 -24.82
CA PRO A 121 9.96 7.04 -24.98
C PRO A 121 9.80 7.90 -23.72
N LYS A 122 10.68 8.88 -23.51
CA LYS A 122 10.72 9.71 -22.29
C LYS A 122 9.42 10.44 -21.99
N ASP A 123 8.71 10.89 -23.00
CA ASP A 123 7.38 11.54 -22.92
C ASP A 123 6.28 10.61 -22.42
N LYS A 124 6.47 9.28 -22.50
CA LYS A 124 5.52 8.25 -22.03
C LYS A 124 5.94 7.57 -20.72
N ALA A 125 7.02 8.01 -20.08
CA ALA A 125 7.54 7.38 -18.86
C ALA A 125 6.52 7.36 -17.71
N ALA A 126 5.83 8.46 -17.45
CA ALA A 126 4.78 8.54 -16.41
C ALA A 126 3.62 7.59 -16.72
N SER A 127 3.19 7.50 -17.98
CA SER A 127 2.13 6.57 -18.41
C SER A 127 2.53 5.10 -18.24
N ALA A 128 3.80 4.75 -18.47
CA ALA A 128 4.29 3.39 -18.25
C ALA A 128 4.28 3.00 -16.76
N ILE A 129 4.71 3.91 -15.88
CA ILE A 129 4.61 3.71 -14.43
C ILE A 129 3.15 3.55 -14.01
N ALA A 130 2.26 4.44 -14.46
CA ALA A 130 0.83 4.35 -14.16
C ALA A 130 0.21 3.03 -14.63
N THR A 131 0.61 2.54 -15.81
CA THR A 131 0.18 1.25 -16.33
C THR A 131 0.65 0.09 -15.44
N MET A 132 1.89 0.08 -14.97
CA MET A 132 2.38 -0.92 -14.02
C MET A 132 1.57 -0.87 -12.72
N PHE A 133 1.37 0.32 -12.15
CA PHE A 133 0.61 0.49 -10.89
C PHE A 133 -0.89 0.19 -11.03
N SER A 134 -1.45 0.22 -12.25
CA SER A 134 -2.85 -0.20 -12.46
C SER A 134 -3.11 -1.64 -12.02
N GLY A 135 -2.07 -2.49 -12.03
CA GLY A 135 -2.14 -3.83 -11.44
C GLY A 135 -2.56 -3.82 -9.96
N MET A 136 -2.03 -2.88 -9.16
CA MET A 136 -2.46 -2.71 -7.76
C MET A 136 -3.94 -2.32 -7.66
N THR A 137 -4.39 -1.41 -8.53
CA THR A 137 -5.81 -1.01 -8.55
C THR A 137 -6.72 -2.19 -8.87
N VAL A 138 -6.34 -3.00 -9.87
CA VAL A 138 -7.08 -4.22 -10.22
C VAL A 138 -7.04 -5.23 -9.07
N ALA A 139 -5.94 -5.32 -8.31
CA ALA A 139 -5.87 -6.17 -7.13
C ALA A 139 -6.90 -5.76 -6.06
N PHE A 140 -7.09 -4.47 -5.81
CA PHE A 140 -8.12 -3.99 -4.88
C PHE A 140 -9.54 -4.32 -5.37
N VAL A 141 -9.81 -4.13 -6.67
CA VAL A 141 -11.16 -4.31 -7.23
C VAL A 141 -11.53 -5.78 -7.40
N ALA A 142 -10.59 -6.60 -7.84
CA ALA A 142 -10.83 -8.00 -8.19
C ALA A 142 -10.00 -8.99 -7.37
N GLY A 143 -8.70 -8.75 -7.18
CA GLY A 143 -7.77 -9.69 -6.55
C GLY A 143 -8.14 -9.99 -5.10
N ILE A 144 -8.38 -8.97 -4.28
CA ILE A 144 -8.74 -9.12 -2.86
C ILE A 144 -10.10 -9.81 -2.69
N PRO A 145 -11.19 -9.35 -3.35
CA PRO A 145 -12.49 -10.01 -3.20
C PRO A 145 -12.50 -11.46 -3.69
N LEU A 146 -11.93 -11.70 -4.88
CA LEU A 146 -11.87 -13.06 -5.44
C LEU A 146 -11.00 -13.97 -4.58
N GLY A 147 -9.84 -13.49 -4.14
CA GLY A 147 -8.97 -14.25 -3.26
C GLY A 147 -9.62 -14.53 -1.90
N THR A 148 -10.38 -13.59 -1.34
CA THR A 148 -11.17 -13.79 -0.13
C THR A 148 -12.26 -14.83 -0.35
N PHE A 149 -13.01 -14.73 -1.44
CA PHE A 149 -14.04 -15.71 -1.81
C PHE A 149 -13.47 -17.12 -1.95
N ILE A 150 -12.34 -17.26 -2.68
CA ILE A 150 -11.65 -18.54 -2.85
C ILE A 150 -11.21 -19.08 -1.49
N GLY A 151 -10.60 -18.27 -0.66
CA GLY A 151 -10.10 -18.68 0.64
C GLY A 151 -11.20 -19.09 1.62
N GLN A 152 -12.39 -18.49 1.51
CA GLN A 152 -13.56 -18.87 2.32
C GLN A 152 -14.21 -20.17 1.88
N HIS A 153 -14.19 -20.50 0.58
CA HIS A 153 -14.88 -21.68 0.03
C HIS A 153 -13.96 -22.90 -0.14
N PHE A 154 -12.68 -22.69 -0.46
CA PHE A 154 -11.71 -23.74 -0.75
C PHE A 154 -10.54 -23.79 0.25
N GLY A 155 -10.66 -22.99 1.35
CA GLY A 155 -9.62 -22.83 2.34
C GLY A 155 -8.61 -21.73 1.96
N TRP A 156 -8.14 -20.99 2.97
CA TRP A 156 -7.27 -19.82 2.78
C TRP A 156 -5.95 -20.16 2.04
N ARG A 157 -5.48 -21.39 2.16
CA ARG A 157 -4.29 -21.88 1.44
C ARG A 157 -4.48 -21.83 -0.08
N ALA A 158 -5.69 -22.13 -0.59
CA ALA A 158 -5.99 -22.08 -2.03
C ALA A 158 -5.78 -20.68 -2.61
N THR A 159 -6.03 -19.64 -1.85
CA THR A 159 -5.77 -18.25 -2.27
C THR A 159 -4.28 -18.04 -2.56
N PHE A 160 -3.40 -18.50 -1.65
CA PHE A 160 -1.95 -18.34 -1.84
C PHE A 160 -1.41 -19.19 -2.99
N LEU A 161 -2.01 -20.36 -3.26
CA LEU A 161 -1.68 -21.16 -4.46
C LEU A 161 -2.00 -20.37 -5.74
N ILE A 162 -3.19 -19.75 -5.83
CA ILE A 162 -3.56 -18.97 -7.01
C ILE A 162 -2.65 -17.75 -7.17
N VAL A 163 -2.31 -17.07 -6.08
CA VAL A 163 -1.34 -15.97 -6.11
C VAL A 163 0.05 -16.45 -6.54
N ALA A 164 0.47 -17.64 -6.10
CA ALA A 164 1.72 -18.26 -6.56
C ALA A 164 1.69 -18.54 -8.07
N LEU A 165 0.57 -18.97 -8.62
CA LEU A 165 0.41 -19.17 -10.08
C LEU A 165 0.55 -17.85 -10.84
N PHE A 166 -0.04 -16.75 -10.34
CA PHE A 166 0.22 -15.41 -10.89
C PHE A 166 1.69 -15.01 -10.77
N GLY A 167 2.35 -15.37 -9.66
CA GLY A 167 3.78 -15.21 -9.48
C GLY A 167 4.61 -15.95 -10.53
N VAL A 168 4.25 -17.19 -10.87
CA VAL A 168 4.88 -17.95 -11.97
C VAL A 168 4.69 -17.24 -13.30
N VAL A 169 3.48 -16.78 -13.61
CA VAL A 169 3.20 -16.03 -14.85
C VAL A 169 4.04 -14.75 -14.91
N ALA A 170 4.13 -14.02 -13.80
CA ALA A 170 4.94 -12.84 -13.67
C ALA A 170 6.45 -13.13 -13.85
N PHE A 171 6.94 -14.21 -13.25
CA PHE A 171 8.32 -14.68 -13.41
C PHE A 171 8.65 -15.02 -14.86
N VAL A 172 7.82 -15.85 -15.49
CA VAL A 172 7.97 -16.23 -16.90
C VAL A 172 7.93 -15.00 -17.80
N GLY A 173 6.98 -14.07 -17.55
CA GLY A 173 6.88 -12.81 -18.26
C GLY A 173 8.14 -11.94 -18.12
N ALA A 174 8.70 -11.84 -16.91
CA ALA A 174 9.94 -11.13 -16.64
C ALA A 174 11.14 -11.74 -17.42
N VAL A 175 11.25 -13.07 -17.41
CA VAL A 175 12.33 -13.80 -18.10
C VAL A 175 12.16 -13.71 -19.62
N ALA A 176 10.94 -13.84 -20.15
CA ALA A 176 10.69 -13.87 -21.58
C ALA A 176 10.74 -12.49 -22.23
N PHE A 177 10.06 -11.50 -21.63
CA PHE A 177 9.77 -10.24 -22.31
C PHE A 177 10.63 -9.06 -21.89
N VAL A 178 11.23 -9.06 -20.68
CA VAL A 178 12.08 -7.95 -20.23
C VAL A 178 13.43 -8.02 -20.98
N PRO A 179 13.87 -6.93 -21.65
CA PRO A 179 15.13 -6.91 -22.38
C PRO A 179 16.35 -7.15 -21.48
N ARG A 180 17.42 -7.69 -22.07
CA ARG A 180 18.75 -7.75 -21.45
C ARG A 180 19.47 -6.42 -21.66
N GLY A 181 20.44 -6.10 -20.80
CA GLY A 181 21.29 -4.92 -21.01
C GLY A 181 20.65 -3.58 -20.60
N LEU A 182 19.59 -3.61 -19.80
CA LEU A 182 18.98 -2.38 -19.26
C LEU A 182 20.01 -1.54 -18.47
N PRO A 183 19.95 -0.19 -18.54
CA PRO A 183 20.84 0.70 -17.81
C PRO A 183 20.87 0.40 -16.32
N ARG A 184 22.07 0.39 -15.75
CA ARG A 184 22.28 0.23 -14.30
C ARG A 184 22.40 1.63 -13.70
N THR A 185 21.48 2.00 -12.83
CA THR A 185 21.64 3.20 -12.01
C THR A 185 22.31 2.78 -10.71
N PRO A 186 23.51 3.29 -10.39
CA PRO A 186 24.14 3.02 -9.11
C PRO A 186 23.19 3.39 -7.97
N PRO A 187 23.13 2.61 -6.88
CA PRO A 187 22.34 2.97 -5.72
C PRO A 187 22.84 4.30 -5.14
N ALA A 188 21.93 5.11 -4.64
CA ALA A 188 22.31 6.35 -3.97
C ALA A 188 23.24 6.03 -2.78
N PRO A 189 24.34 6.76 -2.61
CA PRO A 189 25.25 6.55 -1.47
C PRO A 189 24.50 6.58 -0.15
N LEU A 190 24.86 5.73 0.80
CA LEU A 190 24.22 5.69 2.14
C LEU A 190 24.21 7.06 2.82
N ALA A 191 25.31 7.82 2.71
CA ALA A 191 25.38 9.19 3.23
C ALA A 191 24.26 10.11 2.67
N ARG A 192 23.87 9.92 1.41
CA ARG A 192 22.77 10.66 0.78
C ARG A 192 21.42 10.21 1.36
N GLN A 193 21.25 8.93 1.60
CA GLN A 193 20.04 8.39 2.23
C GLN A 193 19.89 8.91 3.67
N PHE A 194 20.96 8.89 4.48
CA PHE A 194 20.94 9.42 5.85
C PHE A 194 20.67 10.93 5.89
N ARG A 195 21.18 11.70 4.93
CA ARG A 195 20.89 13.14 4.84
C ARG A 195 19.39 13.41 4.64
N VAL A 196 18.73 12.61 3.81
CA VAL A 196 17.27 12.72 3.59
C VAL A 196 16.49 12.38 4.86
N LEU A 197 16.87 11.31 5.56
CA LEU A 197 16.25 10.93 6.83
C LEU A 197 16.54 11.93 7.97
N ALA A 198 17.66 12.65 7.93
CA ALA A 198 17.96 13.69 8.92
C ALA A 198 17.21 15.01 8.66
N GLN A 199 16.50 15.15 7.53
CA GLN A 199 15.81 16.39 7.18
C GLN A 199 14.45 16.52 7.90
N PRO A 200 14.28 17.48 8.86
CA PRO A 200 13.06 17.53 9.69
C PRO A 200 11.77 17.71 8.91
N ARG A 201 11.84 18.45 7.80
CA ARG A 201 10.67 18.70 6.95
C ARG A 201 10.21 17.42 6.24
N LEU A 202 11.14 16.58 5.79
CA LEU A 202 10.83 15.30 5.19
C LEU A 202 10.35 14.29 6.24
N LEU A 203 10.95 14.28 7.44
CA LEU A 203 10.46 13.46 8.56
C LEU A 203 9.01 13.78 8.91
N LEU A 204 8.61 15.07 8.90
CA LEU A 204 7.24 15.46 9.12
C LEU A 204 6.30 14.89 8.04
N VAL A 205 6.72 14.91 6.78
CA VAL A 205 5.92 14.32 5.68
C VAL A 205 5.81 12.80 5.85
N TYR A 206 6.91 12.12 6.21
CA TYR A 206 6.86 10.67 6.49
C TYR A 206 5.94 10.33 7.67
N ALA A 207 5.97 11.14 8.73
CA ALA A 207 5.02 11.00 9.83
C ALA A 207 3.56 11.23 9.39
N MET A 208 3.31 12.25 8.56
CA MET A 208 1.97 12.46 7.96
C MET A 208 1.51 11.25 7.17
N THR A 209 2.41 10.65 6.38
CA THR A 209 2.14 9.45 5.58
C THR A 209 1.87 8.25 6.47
N ALA A 210 2.75 7.96 7.41
CA ALA A 210 2.63 6.80 8.31
C ALA A 210 1.38 6.88 9.18
N VAL A 211 1.08 8.05 9.77
CA VAL A 211 -0.09 8.23 10.64
C VAL A 211 -1.38 8.32 9.81
N GLY A 212 -1.36 9.03 8.67
CA GLY A 212 -2.55 9.25 7.86
C GLY A 212 -3.04 8.02 7.14
N TYR A 213 -2.14 7.28 6.53
CA TYR A 213 -2.47 5.99 5.90
C TYR A 213 -2.68 4.91 6.96
N GLY A 214 -1.76 4.80 7.92
CA GLY A 214 -1.79 3.81 8.99
C GLY A 214 -3.01 3.93 9.91
N GLY A 215 -3.51 5.15 10.15
CA GLY A 215 -4.72 5.37 10.94
C GLY A 215 -5.91 4.58 10.41
N SER A 216 -6.11 4.56 9.10
CA SER A 216 -7.15 3.77 8.45
C SER A 216 -6.92 2.25 8.61
N LEU A 217 -5.67 1.81 8.64
CA LEU A 217 -5.30 0.39 8.73
C LEU A 217 -5.62 -0.23 10.09
N ILE A 218 -5.82 0.57 11.14
CA ILE A 218 -6.27 0.10 12.45
C ILE A 218 -7.60 -0.68 12.33
N ALA A 219 -8.55 -0.12 11.58
CA ALA A 219 -9.84 -0.76 11.35
C ALA A 219 -9.84 -1.66 10.10
N PHE A 220 -9.12 -1.26 9.04
CA PHE A 220 -9.10 -1.99 7.78
C PHE A 220 -8.59 -3.43 7.93
N THR A 221 -7.53 -3.63 8.70
CA THR A 221 -6.98 -4.97 8.98
C THR A 221 -8.04 -5.92 9.56
N TYR A 222 -8.95 -5.39 10.35
CA TYR A 222 -10.01 -6.17 11.01
C TYR A 222 -11.39 -5.98 10.36
N MET A 223 -11.42 -5.55 9.08
CA MET A 223 -12.68 -5.30 8.36
C MET A 223 -13.56 -6.56 8.25
N ALA A 224 -12.98 -7.70 7.88
CA ALA A 224 -13.74 -8.94 7.78
C ALA A 224 -14.35 -9.37 9.13
N PRO A 225 -13.58 -9.46 10.25
CA PRO A 225 -14.16 -9.70 11.56
C PRO A 225 -15.22 -8.67 11.99
N LEU A 226 -15.04 -7.37 11.67
CA LEU A 226 -16.03 -6.32 11.95
C LEU A 226 -17.36 -6.62 11.26
N LEU A 227 -17.31 -6.95 9.97
CA LEU A 227 -18.49 -7.26 9.17
C LEU A 227 -19.15 -8.56 9.63
N GLU A 228 -18.38 -9.61 9.95
CA GLU A 228 -18.92 -10.91 10.34
C GLU A 228 -19.49 -10.89 11.75
N ARG A 229 -18.70 -10.42 12.74
CA ARG A 229 -19.04 -10.57 14.17
C ARG A 229 -19.92 -9.46 14.71
N ILE A 230 -19.86 -8.23 14.14
CA ILE A 230 -20.64 -7.09 14.62
C ILE A 230 -21.81 -6.80 13.68
N ALA A 231 -21.56 -6.68 12.37
CA ALA A 231 -22.62 -6.39 11.41
C ALA A 231 -23.45 -7.63 11.02
N GLY A 232 -22.98 -8.85 11.33
CA GLY A 232 -23.69 -10.11 11.08
C GLY A 232 -23.74 -10.51 9.60
N PHE A 233 -22.73 -10.14 8.83
CA PHE A 233 -22.58 -10.60 7.44
C PHE A 233 -22.08 -12.04 7.41
N THR A 234 -22.51 -12.79 6.40
CA THR A 234 -21.89 -14.08 6.07
C THR A 234 -20.56 -13.86 5.39
N PRO A 235 -19.61 -14.84 5.43
CA PRO A 235 -18.34 -14.73 4.72
C PRO A 235 -18.49 -14.36 3.23
N SER A 236 -19.44 -14.99 2.51
CA SER A 236 -19.70 -14.66 1.10
C SER A 236 -20.19 -13.21 0.91
N GLN A 237 -20.99 -12.68 1.83
CA GLN A 237 -21.41 -11.29 1.80
C GLN A 237 -20.23 -10.34 2.06
N VAL A 238 -19.29 -10.71 2.93
CA VAL A 238 -18.06 -9.94 3.17
C VAL A 238 -17.25 -9.80 1.88
N SER A 239 -17.08 -10.89 1.12
CA SER A 239 -16.39 -10.84 -0.18
C SER A 239 -17.07 -9.85 -1.15
N LEU A 240 -18.41 -9.81 -1.18
CA LEU A 240 -19.16 -8.87 -2.01
C LEU A 240 -18.99 -7.42 -1.56
N VAL A 241 -18.99 -7.16 -0.24
CA VAL A 241 -18.70 -5.82 0.32
C VAL A 241 -17.29 -5.36 -0.06
N LEU A 242 -16.31 -6.28 -0.05
CA LEU A 242 -14.94 -5.99 -0.46
C LEU A 242 -14.83 -5.62 -1.95
N VAL A 243 -15.68 -6.18 -2.85
CA VAL A 243 -15.76 -5.72 -4.25
C VAL A 243 -16.16 -4.24 -4.29
N GLY A 244 -17.25 -3.89 -3.62
CA GLY A 244 -17.73 -2.50 -3.56
C GLY A 244 -16.67 -1.57 -2.95
N TYR A 245 -16.03 -1.99 -1.87
CA TYR A 245 -14.94 -1.25 -1.24
C TYR A 245 -13.78 -1.02 -2.22
N GLY A 246 -13.33 -2.07 -2.93
CA GLY A 246 -12.25 -1.97 -3.92
C GLY A 246 -12.57 -0.99 -5.06
N VAL A 247 -13.81 -1.02 -5.59
CA VAL A 247 -14.26 -0.04 -6.59
C VAL A 247 -14.23 1.37 -6.02
N SER A 248 -14.66 1.56 -4.77
CA SER A 248 -14.62 2.85 -4.08
C SER A 248 -13.18 3.34 -3.86
N VAL A 249 -12.24 2.46 -3.56
CA VAL A 249 -10.80 2.76 -3.48
C VAL A 249 -10.26 3.29 -4.80
N ALA A 250 -10.60 2.65 -5.93
CA ALA A 250 -10.18 3.09 -7.25
C ALA A 250 -10.70 4.50 -7.57
N PHE A 251 -11.98 4.75 -7.26
CA PHE A 251 -12.58 6.08 -7.38
C PHE A 251 -11.88 7.10 -6.49
N GLY A 252 -11.64 6.76 -5.22
CA GLY A 252 -11.01 7.62 -4.23
C GLY A 252 -9.60 8.05 -4.62
N ASN A 253 -8.82 7.14 -5.18
CA ASN A 253 -7.47 7.43 -5.65
C ASN A 253 -7.47 8.49 -6.77
N VAL A 254 -8.36 8.35 -7.76
CA VAL A 254 -8.53 9.34 -8.84
C VAL A 254 -9.07 10.67 -8.32
N TRP A 255 -10.09 10.64 -7.45
CA TRP A 255 -10.68 11.83 -6.87
C TRP A 255 -9.67 12.61 -6.00
N GLY A 256 -8.92 11.91 -5.15
CA GLY A 256 -7.91 12.51 -4.27
C GLY A 256 -6.77 13.16 -5.06
N GLY A 257 -6.30 12.52 -6.16
CA GLY A 257 -5.34 13.12 -7.06
C GLY A 257 -5.84 14.42 -7.68
N LYS A 258 -7.05 14.40 -8.28
CA LYS A 258 -7.68 15.61 -8.86
C LYS A 258 -7.90 16.71 -7.82
N LEU A 259 -8.24 16.34 -6.58
CA LEU A 259 -8.40 17.31 -5.50
C LEU A 259 -7.06 17.97 -5.16
N ALA A 260 -5.98 17.17 -5.05
CA ALA A 260 -4.64 17.68 -4.79
C ALA A 260 -4.15 18.63 -5.90
N ASP A 261 -4.45 18.34 -7.16
CA ASP A 261 -4.14 19.22 -8.31
C ASP A 261 -4.89 20.54 -8.24
N ARG A 262 -6.18 20.51 -7.86
CA ARG A 262 -7.04 21.71 -7.84
C ARG A 262 -6.73 22.66 -6.69
N VAL A 263 -6.58 22.16 -5.46
CA VAL A 263 -6.48 22.99 -4.25
C VAL A 263 -5.10 22.96 -3.62
N GLY A 264 -4.17 22.19 -4.18
CA GLY A 264 -2.85 21.94 -3.63
C GLY A 264 -2.85 20.80 -2.59
N PRO A 265 -1.70 20.10 -2.44
CA PRO A 265 -1.62 18.87 -1.65
C PRO A 265 -1.98 19.06 -0.16
N VAL A 266 -1.54 20.14 0.47
CA VAL A 266 -1.83 20.40 1.89
C VAL A 266 -3.32 20.60 2.16
N LYS A 267 -4.01 21.40 1.33
CA LYS A 267 -5.45 21.64 1.50
C LYS A 267 -6.25 20.37 1.21
N ALA A 268 -5.87 19.65 0.16
CA ALA A 268 -6.50 18.39 -0.18
C ALA A 268 -6.37 17.35 0.93
N LEU A 269 -5.14 17.15 1.46
CA LEU A 269 -4.88 16.21 2.54
C LEU A 269 -5.64 16.55 3.82
N LYS A 270 -5.75 17.84 4.19
CA LYS A 270 -6.57 18.27 5.33
C LYS A 270 -8.03 17.88 5.16
N GLN A 271 -8.61 18.11 3.98
CA GLN A 271 -10.00 17.76 3.69
C GLN A 271 -10.20 16.26 3.71
N ILE A 272 -9.29 15.50 3.10
CA ILE A 272 -9.35 14.03 3.03
C ILE A 272 -9.23 13.41 4.42
N PHE A 273 -8.26 13.84 5.25
CA PHE A 273 -8.10 13.29 6.60
C PHE A 273 -9.25 13.64 7.52
N LEU A 274 -9.82 14.85 7.42
CA LEU A 274 -11.01 15.21 8.19
C LEU A 274 -12.22 14.37 7.78
N LEU A 275 -12.45 14.21 6.48
CA LEU A 275 -13.54 13.39 5.95
C LEU A 275 -13.35 11.91 6.30
N LEU A 276 -12.12 11.40 6.20
CA LEU A 276 -11.79 10.02 6.58
C LEU A 276 -12.05 9.77 8.07
N ALA A 277 -11.62 10.70 8.93
CA ALA A 277 -11.90 10.60 10.37
C ALA A 277 -13.41 10.61 10.66
N ALA A 278 -14.18 11.46 9.97
CA ALA A 278 -15.64 11.51 10.12
C ALA A 278 -16.31 10.20 9.67
N VAL A 279 -15.88 9.63 8.54
CA VAL A 279 -16.42 8.35 8.04
C VAL A 279 -16.06 7.19 8.98
N LEU A 280 -14.81 7.13 9.48
CA LEU A 280 -14.39 6.10 10.44
C LEU A 280 -15.14 6.24 11.77
N PHE A 281 -15.37 7.47 12.23
CA PHE A 281 -16.18 7.70 13.44
C PHE A 281 -17.64 7.29 13.24
N ALA A 282 -18.24 7.63 12.08
CA ALA A 282 -19.58 7.19 11.71
C ALA A 282 -19.71 5.68 11.67
N LEU A 283 -18.65 4.97 11.18
CA LEU A 283 -18.64 3.50 11.13
C LEU A 283 -18.84 2.85 12.50
N THR A 284 -18.39 3.48 13.58
CA THR A 284 -18.60 3.00 14.96
C THR A 284 -20.07 2.74 15.27
N PHE A 285 -20.96 3.54 14.70
CA PHE A 285 -22.40 3.43 14.90
C PHE A 285 -23.10 2.64 13.80
N THR A 286 -22.69 2.89 12.55
CA THR A 286 -23.35 2.31 11.38
C THR A 286 -23.04 0.82 11.20
N VAL A 287 -21.95 0.31 11.78
CA VAL A 287 -21.57 -1.11 11.70
C VAL A 287 -22.62 -2.06 12.29
N HIS A 288 -23.49 -1.57 13.14
CA HIS A 288 -24.58 -2.36 13.76
C HIS A 288 -25.82 -2.57 12.84
N ALA A 289 -25.86 -1.87 11.69
CA ALA A 289 -26.95 -1.98 10.71
C ALA A 289 -26.36 -2.28 9.34
N LYS A 290 -26.66 -3.47 8.78
CA LYS A 290 -26.02 -4.00 7.55
C LYS A 290 -25.96 -2.99 6.40
N TRP A 291 -27.08 -2.34 6.05
CA TRP A 291 -27.13 -1.39 4.94
C TRP A 291 -26.31 -0.12 5.21
N LEU A 292 -26.37 0.39 6.43
CA LEU A 292 -25.55 1.54 6.83
C LEU A 292 -24.06 1.18 6.87
N ALA A 293 -23.71 -0.02 7.32
CA ALA A 293 -22.35 -0.53 7.27
C ALA A 293 -21.82 -0.55 5.83
N VAL A 294 -22.59 -1.08 4.86
CA VAL A 294 -22.19 -1.08 3.44
C VAL A 294 -21.96 0.34 2.93
N LEU A 295 -22.90 1.25 3.14
CA LEU A 295 -22.78 2.64 2.68
C LEU A 295 -21.54 3.32 3.29
N THR A 296 -21.31 3.13 4.58
CA THR A 296 -20.14 3.72 5.27
C THR A 296 -18.84 3.07 4.80
N MET A 297 -18.82 1.75 4.52
CA MET A 297 -17.66 1.06 3.95
C MET A 297 -17.32 1.57 2.54
N LEU A 298 -18.32 1.82 1.69
CA LEU A 298 -18.11 2.41 0.37
C LEU A 298 -17.55 3.84 0.48
N ALA A 299 -18.13 4.66 1.37
CA ALA A 299 -17.61 5.99 1.67
C ALA A 299 -16.16 5.93 2.19
N TRP A 300 -15.87 4.98 3.08
CA TRP A 300 -14.52 4.76 3.60
C TRP A 300 -13.53 4.41 2.48
N GLY A 301 -13.84 3.44 1.62
CA GLY A 301 -12.99 3.09 0.47
C GLY A 301 -12.71 4.30 -0.43
N ALA A 302 -13.74 5.10 -0.73
CA ALA A 302 -13.61 6.29 -1.55
C ALA A 302 -12.70 7.37 -0.94
N VAL A 303 -12.60 7.47 0.37
CA VAL A 303 -11.80 8.51 1.05
C VAL A 303 -10.43 7.98 1.49
N ALA A 304 -10.35 6.72 1.91
CA ALA A 304 -9.15 6.14 2.51
C ALA A 304 -7.92 6.23 1.60
N PHE A 305 -8.06 5.94 0.31
CA PHE A 305 -6.96 5.95 -0.64
C PHE A 305 -6.80 7.28 -1.39
N GLY A 306 -7.69 8.24 -1.16
CA GLY A 306 -7.58 9.58 -1.72
C GLY A 306 -6.37 10.37 -1.22
N ASN A 307 -5.81 10.01 -0.05
CA ASN A 307 -4.62 10.67 0.49
C ASN A 307 -3.32 10.28 -0.23
N VAL A 308 -3.27 9.10 -0.86
CA VAL A 308 -2.03 8.52 -1.43
C VAL A 308 -1.38 9.43 -2.49
N PRO A 309 -2.10 9.90 -3.53
CA PRO A 309 -1.50 10.80 -4.52
C PRO A 309 -1.03 12.13 -3.89
N GLY A 310 -1.83 12.70 -3.00
CA GLY A 310 -1.52 13.96 -2.32
C GLY A 310 -0.26 13.87 -1.47
N LEU A 311 -0.08 12.79 -0.70
CA LEU A 311 1.12 12.54 0.11
C LEU A 311 2.36 12.36 -0.78
N GLN A 312 2.22 11.63 -1.89
CA GLN A 312 3.33 11.37 -2.81
C GLN A 312 3.77 12.64 -3.55
N VAL A 313 2.83 13.45 -4.00
CA VAL A 313 3.13 14.76 -4.61
C VAL A 313 3.77 15.69 -3.57
N TYR A 314 3.28 15.68 -2.34
CA TYR A 314 3.78 16.57 -1.29
C TYR A 314 5.22 16.24 -0.87
N VAL A 315 5.58 14.95 -0.73
CA VAL A 315 6.96 14.57 -0.42
C VAL A 315 7.93 14.99 -1.53
N VAL A 316 7.56 14.81 -2.80
CA VAL A 316 8.38 15.22 -3.95
C VAL A 316 8.57 16.75 -3.94
N LYS A 317 7.51 17.51 -3.66
CA LYS A 317 7.57 18.98 -3.54
C LYS A 317 8.53 19.40 -2.43
N GLN A 318 8.42 18.82 -1.24
CA GLN A 318 9.30 19.13 -0.11
C GLN A 318 10.75 18.71 -0.40
N ALA A 319 10.96 17.57 -1.02
CA ALA A 319 12.28 17.08 -1.38
C ALA A 319 12.97 17.99 -2.41
N ARG A 320 12.26 18.48 -3.41
CA ARG A 320 12.81 19.46 -4.38
C ARG A 320 13.33 20.73 -3.72
N HIS A 321 12.74 21.13 -2.59
CA HIS A 321 13.17 22.31 -1.86
C HIS A 321 14.30 22.01 -0.85
N PHE A 322 14.17 20.94 -0.05
CA PHE A 322 15.08 20.67 1.08
C PHE A 322 16.19 19.67 0.77
N ALA A 323 16.04 18.85 -0.28
CA ALA A 323 17.00 17.83 -0.70
C ALA A 323 16.92 17.60 -2.22
N PRO A 324 17.16 18.65 -3.05
CA PRO A 324 16.91 18.61 -4.50
C PRO A 324 17.71 17.52 -5.22
N ASP A 325 18.91 17.19 -4.73
CA ASP A 325 19.79 16.15 -5.23
C ASP A 325 19.38 14.72 -4.80
N ALA A 326 18.33 14.59 -4.00
CA ALA A 326 17.89 13.33 -3.38
C ALA A 326 16.38 13.10 -3.43
N THR A 327 15.68 13.72 -4.39
CA THR A 327 14.20 13.65 -4.52
C THR A 327 13.72 12.20 -4.68
N ASP A 328 14.43 11.37 -5.43
CA ASP A 328 14.06 9.97 -5.64
C ASP A 328 14.18 9.15 -4.34
N VAL A 329 15.24 9.44 -3.55
CA VAL A 329 15.44 8.81 -2.24
C VAL A 329 14.31 9.20 -1.28
N ALA A 330 13.94 10.47 -1.25
CA ALA A 330 12.85 10.96 -0.41
C ALA A 330 11.50 10.33 -0.80
N SER A 331 11.23 10.18 -2.09
CA SER A 331 10.05 9.49 -2.60
C SER A 331 10.03 8.01 -2.18
N GLY A 332 11.18 7.32 -2.26
CA GLY A 332 11.32 5.94 -1.80
C GLY A 332 11.08 5.77 -0.30
N PHE A 333 11.59 6.69 0.53
CA PHE A 333 11.30 6.69 1.97
C PHE A 333 9.84 6.97 2.29
N ASN A 334 9.13 7.73 1.46
CA ASN A 334 7.69 7.90 1.63
C ASN A 334 6.91 6.61 1.37
N ILE A 335 7.34 5.80 0.40
CA ILE A 335 6.79 4.45 0.19
C ILE A 335 7.05 3.56 1.42
N ALA A 336 8.25 3.62 2.00
CA ALA A 336 8.55 2.94 3.26
C ALA A 336 7.66 3.47 4.42
N ALA A 337 7.38 4.77 4.47
CA ALA A 337 6.50 5.37 5.47
C ALA A 337 5.04 4.89 5.34
N PHE A 338 4.50 4.70 4.12
CA PHE A 338 3.21 4.04 3.91
C PHE A 338 3.20 2.64 4.56
N ASN A 339 4.22 1.85 4.31
CA ASN A 339 4.33 0.49 4.85
C ASN A 339 4.57 0.46 6.37
N LEU A 340 5.32 1.43 6.92
CA LEU A 340 5.39 1.61 8.38
C LEU A 340 4.02 1.96 8.96
N GLY A 341 3.22 2.76 8.25
CA GLY A 341 1.83 3.05 8.59
C GLY A 341 0.97 1.79 8.59
N VAL A 342 1.09 0.93 7.56
CA VAL A 342 0.40 -0.36 7.51
C VAL A 342 0.80 -1.23 8.71
N ALA A 343 2.10 -1.39 8.95
CA ALA A 343 2.61 -2.20 10.05
C ALA A 343 2.16 -1.68 11.41
N GLY A 344 2.31 -0.38 11.67
CA GLY A 344 1.93 0.26 12.92
C GLY A 344 0.42 0.27 13.14
N GLY A 345 -0.36 0.62 12.11
CA GLY A 345 -1.82 0.64 12.16
C GLY A 345 -2.41 -0.74 12.42
N SER A 346 -1.95 -1.76 11.69
CA SER A 346 -2.40 -3.15 11.87
C SER A 346 -2.04 -3.70 13.24
N SER A 347 -0.82 -3.42 13.73
CA SER A 347 -0.38 -3.83 15.09
C SER A 347 -1.20 -3.13 16.17
N LEU A 348 -1.41 -1.82 16.05
CA LEU A 348 -2.24 -1.05 16.99
C LEU A 348 -3.69 -1.56 16.96
N GLY A 349 -4.24 -1.84 15.79
CA GLY A 349 -5.53 -2.48 15.65
C GLY A 349 -5.62 -3.81 16.40
N GLY A 350 -4.55 -4.65 16.32
CA GLY A 350 -4.46 -5.90 17.08
C GLY A 350 -4.48 -5.69 18.60
N LEU A 351 -3.73 -4.71 19.08
CA LEU A 351 -3.74 -4.34 20.51
C LEU A 351 -5.11 -3.86 20.97
N ILE A 352 -5.81 -3.08 20.14
CA ILE A 352 -7.17 -2.62 20.44
C ILE A 352 -8.13 -3.82 20.50
N VAL A 353 -8.07 -4.71 19.50
CA VAL A 353 -8.92 -5.91 19.48
C VAL A 353 -8.69 -6.81 20.69
N ALA A 354 -7.42 -6.95 21.12
CA ALA A 354 -7.06 -7.79 22.29
C ALA A 354 -7.50 -7.21 23.62
N ASN A 355 -7.39 -5.89 23.82
CA ASN A 355 -7.52 -5.27 25.14
C ASN A 355 -8.80 -4.44 25.31
N VAL A 356 -9.35 -3.89 24.24
CA VAL A 356 -10.50 -2.97 24.26
C VAL A 356 -11.71 -3.58 23.55
N GLY A 357 -11.46 -4.32 22.47
CA GLY A 357 -12.49 -5.00 21.68
C GLY A 357 -12.59 -4.50 20.23
N LEU A 358 -13.07 -5.39 19.36
CA LEU A 358 -13.14 -5.20 17.93
C LEU A 358 -13.94 -3.94 17.52
N GLY A 359 -15.07 -3.67 18.17
CA GLY A 359 -15.95 -2.52 17.87
C GLY A 359 -15.32 -1.15 18.13
N HIS A 360 -14.20 -1.11 18.85
CA HIS A 360 -13.49 0.14 19.14
C HIS A 360 -12.47 0.54 18.05
N THR A 361 -12.16 -0.37 17.12
CA THR A 361 -11.18 -0.08 16.05
C THR A 361 -11.57 1.10 15.16
N PRO A 362 -12.87 1.36 14.78
CA PRO A 362 -13.19 2.47 13.90
C PRO A 362 -13.00 3.85 14.52
N TRP A 363 -13.49 4.08 15.77
CA TRP A 363 -13.35 5.40 16.38
C TRP A 363 -11.90 5.71 16.78
N ILE A 364 -11.11 4.71 17.20
CA ILE A 364 -9.68 4.91 17.49
C ILE A 364 -8.93 5.22 16.19
N ALA A 365 -9.25 4.53 15.08
CA ALA A 365 -8.74 4.86 13.77
C ALA A 365 -9.06 6.31 13.37
N ALA A 366 -10.27 6.79 13.66
CA ALA A 366 -10.67 8.19 13.44
C ALA A 366 -9.79 9.16 14.22
N VAL A 367 -9.55 8.91 15.51
CA VAL A 367 -8.68 9.74 16.36
C VAL A 367 -7.25 9.81 15.83
N VAL A 368 -6.67 8.66 15.45
CA VAL A 368 -5.33 8.62 14.86
C VAL A 368 -5.28 9.39 13.53
N THR A 369 -6.32 9.25 12.71
CA THR A 369 -6.42 10.00 11.44
C THR A 369 -6.53 11.51 11.66
N LEU A 370 -7.18 11.97 12.74
CA LEU A 370 -7.14 13.39 13.16
C LEU A 370 -5.74 13.84 13.54
N GLY A 371 -4.89 12.95 14.06
CA GLY A 371 -3.46 13.23 14.26
C GLY A 371 -2.76 13.56 12.94
N ALA A 372 -3.06 12.84 11.85
CA ALA A 372 -2.54 13.16 10.52
C ALA A 372 -3.05 14.51 10.00
N PHE A 373 -4.32 14.85 10.25
CA PHE A 373 -4.85 16.18 9.96
C PHE A 373 -4.05 17.27 10.68
N ALA A 374 -3.76 17.09 11.98
CA ALA A 374 -2.97 18.02 12.78
C ALA A 374 -1.53 18.17 12.24
N LEU A 375 -0.86 17.06 11.93
CA LEU A 375 0.48 17.07 11.31
C LEU A 375 0.46 17.79 9.95
N THR A 376 -0.58 17.57 9.14
CA THR A 376 -0.75 18.25 7.84
C THR A 376 -0.98 19.76 8.03
N ALA A 377 -1.77 20.15 9.03
CA ALA A 377 -2.00 21.55 9.37
C ALA A 377 -0.71 22.23 9.85
N LEU A 378 0.08 21.55 10.68
CA LEU A 378 1.40 22.02 11.11
C LEU A 378 2.33 22.20 9.91
N SER A 379 2.45 21.19 9.04
CA SER A 379 3.30 21.27 7.86
C SER A 379 2.91 22.44 6.95
N GLY A 380 1.62 22.65 6.72
CA GLY A 380 1.13 23.78 5.93
C GLY A 380 1.35 25.17 6.58
N ARG A 381 1.36 25.26 7.93
CA ARG A 381 1.76 26.49 8.63
C ARG A 381 3.25 26.79 8.43
N LEU A 382 4.08 25.78 8.53
CA LEU A 382 5.53 25.91 8.32
C LEU A 382 5.86 26.29 6.87
N ASP A 383 5.12 25.77 5.88
CA ASP A 383 5.30 26.15 4.47
C ASP A 383 5.02 27.63 4.25
N ARG A 384 3.92 28.17 4.82
CA ARG A 384 3.60 29.60 4.73
C ARG A 384 4.66 30.48 5.40
N GLY A 385 5.19 30.05 6.54
CA GLY A 385 6.27 30.77 7.23
C GLY A 385 7.57 30.83 6.43
N GLN A 386 7.75 29.93 5.47
CA GLN A 386 8.92 29.89 4.58
C GLN A 386 8.64 30.42 3.17
N GLY A 387 7.45 30.99 2.92
CA GLY A 387 7.07 31.52 1.60
C GLY A 387 6.91 30.46 0.51
N LEU A 388 6.75 29.18 0.87
CA LEU A 388 6.59 28.12 -0.11
C LEU A 388 5.19 28.20 -0.77
N PRO A 389 5.08 28.16 -2.12
CA PRO A 389 3.80 28.28 -2.80
C PRO A 389 2.87 27.13 -2.44
N GLU A 390 1.60 27.41 -2.11
CA GLU A 390 0.60 26.39 -1.76
C GLU A 390 0.23 25.50 -2.95
N ARG A 391 0.28 26.03 -4.18
CA ARG A 391 0.09 25.28 -5.42
C ARG A 391 1.44 24.93 -6.03
N THR A 392 1.53 23.77 -6.68
CA THR A 392 2.59 23.54 -7.66
C THR A 392 2.39 24.58 -8.76
N ALA A 393 3.30 25.56 -8.86
CA ALA A 393 3.29 26.47 -9.97
C ALA A 393 3.41 25.67 -11.26
N GLU A 394 2.55 25.97 -12.22
CA GLU A 394 2.48 25.68 -13.65
C GLU A 394 3.17 24.41 -14.22
N PRO A 395 2.57 23.81 -15.26
CA PRO A 395 3.28 22.81 -16.05
C PRO A 395 4.59 23.44 -16.50
N VAL A 396 5.70 22.72 -16.28
CA VAL A 396 6.99 23.11 -16.82
C VAL A 396 6.78 23.32 -18.31
N GLU A 397 6.79 24.55 -18.77
CA GLU A 397 7.06 24.87 -20.16
C GLU A 397 8.38 24.20 -20.49
N LEU A 398 8.28 23.15 -21.25
CA LEU A 398 9.44 22.53 -21.91
C LEU A 398 10.00 23.61 -22.83
N ALA A 399 11.03 24.31 -22.38
CA ALA A 399 11.89 25.08 -23.28
C ALA A 399 12.41 24.12 -24.35
N HIS A 400 12.14 24.48 -25.57
CA HIS A 400 12.42 23.79 -26.81
C HIS A 400 13.85 23.27 -26.98
#